data_2ea8b2b5b5114b3e46af5d7989e3f30b
#
_entry.id   2ea8b2b5b5114b3e46af5d7989e3f30b
#
_cell.length_a   1.000
_cell.length_b   1.000
_cell.length_c   1.000
_cell.angle_alpha   90.00
_cell.angle_beta   90.00
_cell.angle_gamma   90.00
#
_symmetry.space_group_name_H-M   'P 1'
#
loop_
_entity.id
_entity.type
_entity.pdbx_description
1 polymer ?
#
loop_
_entity_poly.entity_id
_entity_poly.type
_entity_poly.pdbx_seq_one_letter_code
_entity_poly.pdbx_strand_id
1 'polypeptide(L)'
;MNTDALTTLIESSDLDGLVRFVDGLVTSRDWGGIEEMKDRCREAVERGKQVWGPAEYAEYRLALDAPADRAAAVLGDGKGRYGPGPLWEVAASRHSWCEMESLVSIPTLRAMIGHERAIRGDTVDPDSIDSHIVEIPPVLQPWEPIYPVAVYRADGVDFPEGDRVPLEWVDLPEAGRQVDDEGPADALLALVRPWWDESSGHADAVQVEGDALAAIRSIGPHRARITDVTLGEALAAMAWTGSSGGAYGSRRGTPVGRSLAWWVLATLLGYDEMPDDPSDLEEAAELRWVLWDPGDAVGGWALHLAVEDPQDGVAWAISAVDMA
;
A
#
# COMPACT_ATOMS: atom_id res chain seq x y z
N MET A 1 -14.38 -23.03 26.84
CA MET A 1 -14.88 -21.64 26.67
C MET A 1 -16.12 -21.42 27.55
N ASN A 2 -16.25 -20.25 28.20
CA ASN A 2 -17.46 -19.93 28.99
C ASN A 2 -18.52 -19.32 28.05
N THR A 3 -19.35 -20.16 27.45
CA THR A 3 -20.40 -19.79 26.48
C THR A 3 -21.40 -18.77 27.04
N ASP A 4 -21.66 -18.80 28.35
CA ASP A 4 -22.56 -17.85 29.01
C ASP A 4 -21.97 -16.44 29.07
N ALA A 5 -20.65 -16.30 29.31
CA ALA A 5 -19.98 -15.00 29.33
C ALA A 5 -19.97 -14.38 27.93
N LEU A 6 -19.65 -15.13 26.89
CA LEU A 6 -19.66 -14.64 25.50
C LEU A 6 -21.08 -14.18 25.09
N THR A 7 -22.11 -14.99 25.41
CA THR A 7 -23.51 -14.60 25.13
C THR A 7 -23.87 -13.27 25.78
N THR A 8 -23.48 -13.08 27.05
CA THR A 8 -23.75 -11.84 27.79
C THR A 8 -23.09 -10.64 27.14
N LEU A 9 -21.80 -10.75 26.75
CA LEU A 9 -21.06 -9.67 26.08
C LEU A 9 -21.70 -9.29 24.74
N ILE A 10 -22.11 -10.28 23.91
CA ILE A 10 -22.77 -10.04 22.64
C ILE A 10 -24.15 -9.37 22.83
N GLU A 11 -24.96 -9.90 23.75
CA GLU A 11 -26.30 -9.36 23.98
C GLU A 11 -26.29 -7.94 24.55
N SER A 12 -25.30 -7.60 25.38
CA SER A 12 -25.08 -6.24 25.87
C SER A 12 -24.35 -5.33 24.90
N SER A 13 -23.81 -5.83 23.78
CA SER A 13 -22.93 -5.12 22.85
C SER A 13 -21.73 -4.47 23.57
N ASP A 14 -21.12 -5.19 24.52
CA ASP A 14 -19.92 -4.75 25.23
C ASP A 14 -18.68 -4.96 24.33
N LEU A 15 -18.37 -3.95 23.49
CA LEU A 15 -17.30 -4.02 22.49
C LEU A 15 -15.93 -4.22 23.16
N ASP A 16 -15.65 -3.48 24.23
CA ASP A 16 -14.37 -3.59 24.96
C ASP A 16 -14.23 -4.96 25.66
N GLY A 17 -15.34 -5.47 26.18
CA GLY A 17 -15.40 -6.80 26.77
C GLY A 17 -15.12 -7.88 25.73
N LEU A 18 -15.66 -7.76 24.51
CA LEU A 18 -15.45 -8.68 23.40
C LEU A 18 -14.00 -8.63 22.90
N VAL A 19 -13.39 -7.45 22.78
CA VAL A 19 -11.97 -7.31 22.41
C VAL A 19 -11.07 -8.00 23.45
N ARG A 20 -11.26 -7.70 24.74
CA ARG A 20 -10.51 -8.40 25.82
C ARG A 20 -10.74 -9.90 25.84
N PHE A 21 -11.92 -10.35 25.45
CA PHE A 21 -12.24 -11.77 25.35
C PHE A 21 -11.40 -12.45 24.25
N VAL A 22 -11.28 -11.81 23.06
CA VAL A 22 -10.37 -12.28 21.98
C VAL A 22 -8.93 -12.34 22.46
N ASP A 23 -8.42 -11.30 23.13
CA ASP A 23 -7.04 -11.27 23.65
C ASP A 23 -6.76 -12.40 24.65
N GLY A 24 -7.74 -12.71 25.48
CA GLY A 24 -7.68 -13.88 26.38
C GLY A 24 -7.58 -15.21 25.64
N LEU A 25 -8.35 -15.37 24.56
CA LEU A 25 -8.32 -16.56 23.71
C LEU A 25 -6.99 -16.68 22.96
N VAL A 26 -6.45 -15.58 22.42
CA VAL A 26 -5.12 -15.55 21.79
C VAL A 26 -4.04 -15.97 22.79
N THR A 27 -4.06 -15.40 24.01
CA THR A 27 -3.11 -15.73 25.08
C THR A 27 -3.14 -17.23 25.43
N SER A 28 -4.32 -17.82 25.43
CA SER A 28 -4.50 -19.27 25.68
C SER A 28 -4.33 -20.13 24.44
N ARG A 29 -4.11 -19.53 23.25
CA ARG A 29 -4.07 -20.20 21.94
C ARG A 29 -5.34 -21.00 21.64
N ASP A 30 -6.49 -20.55 22.12
CA ASP A 30 -7.79 -21.15 21.81
C ASP A 30 -8.34 -20.59 20.49
N TRP A 31 -7.74 -21.00 19.38
CA TRP A 31 -8.09 -20.53 18.03
C TRP A 31 -9.53 -20.90 17.67
N GLY A 32 -10.00 -22.09 18.06
CA GLY A 32 -11.39 -22.50 17.85
C GLY A 32 -12.38 -21.60 18.62
N GLY A 33 -11.99 -21.14 19.81
CA GLY A 33 -12.77 -20.18 20.58
C GLY A 33 -12.88 -18.81 19.90
N ILE A 34 -11.81 -18.36 19.20
CA ILE A 34 -11.85 -17.12 18.42
C ILE A 34 -12.76 -17.24 17.21
N GLU A 35 -12.69 -18.37 16.48
CA GLU A 35 -13.58 -18.65 15.34
C GLU A 35 -15.05 -18.67 15.77
N GLU A 36 -15.38 -19.38 16.88
CA GLU A 36 -16.75 -19.40 17.42
C GLU A 36 -17.21 -17.99 17.82
N MET A 37 -16.36 -17.23 18.48
CA MET A 37 -16.68 -15.84 18.88
C MET A 37 -16.97 -14.97 17.65
N LYS A 38 -16.10 -15.03 16.62
CA LYS A 38 -16.26 -14.33 15.35
C LYS A 38 -17.61 -14.65 14.71
N ASP A 39 -17.93 -15.95 14.56
CA ASP A 39 -19.16 -16.42 13.90
C ASP A 39 -20.40 -15.96 14.66
N ARG A 40 -20.41 -16.06 15.99
CA ARG A 40 -21.51 -15.60 16.83
C ARG A 40 -21.69 -14.08 16.80
N CYS A 41 -20.61 -13.31 16.70
CA CYS A 41 -20.71 -11.86 16.50
C CYS A 41 -21.29 -11.54 15.12
N ARG A 42 -20.89 -12.25 14.05
CA ARG A 42 -21.47 -12.07 12.70
C ARG A 42 -22.95 -12.38 12.68
N GLU A 43 -23.38 -13.50 13.26
CA GLU A 43 -24.80 -13.83 13.42
C GLU A 43 -25.56 -12.77 14.22
N ALA A 44 -24.94 -12.18 15.24
CA ALA A 44 -25.55 -11.12 16.02
C ALA A 44 -25.69 -9.81 15.22
N VAL A 45 -24.71 -9.49 14.34
CA VAL A 45 -24.82 -8.37 13.40
C VAL A 45 -26.00 -8.53 12.46
N GLU A 46 -26.25 -9.75 11.93
CA GLU A 46 -27.42 -10.05 11.10
C GLU A 46 -28.75 -9.81 11.86
N ARG A 47 -28.75 -9.98 13.18
CA ARG A 47 -29.86 -9.66 14.07
C ARG A 47 -29.93 -8.19 14.49
N GLY A 48 -29.07 -7.31 13.94
CA GLY A 48 -29.04 -5.88 14.18
C GLY A 48 -28.18 -5.42 15.38
N LYS A 49 -27.35 -6.28 15.96
CA LYS A 49 -26.39 -5.89 17.01
C LYS A 49 -25.19 -5.16 16.40
N GLN A 50 -24.63 -4.19 17.13
CA GLN A 50 -23.47 -3.40 16.70
C GLN A 50 -22.15 -4.02 17.20
N VAL A 51 -21.89 -5.30 16.83
CA VAL A 51 -20.70 -6.06 17.28
C VAL A 51 -19.80 -6.50 16.10
N TRP A 52 -19.91 -5.82 14.96
CA TRP A 52 -19.08 -6.09 13.79
C TRP A 52 -17.59 -5.82 14.05
N GLY A 53 -17.23 -4.75 14.79
CA GLY A 53 -15.83 -4.44 15.10
C GLY A 53 -15.10 -5.56 15.84
N PRO A 54 -15.64 -6.13 16.94
CA PRO A 54 -15.06 -7.32 17.57
C PRO A 54 -14.97 -8.55 16.66
N ALA A 55 -15.89 -8.75 15.72
CA ALA A 55 -15.80 -9.85 14.74
C ALA A 55 -14.59 -9.64 13.78
N GLU A 56 -14.42 -8.43 13.26
CA GLU A 56 -13.28 -8.07 12.42
C GLU A 56 -11.95 -8.12 13.19
N TYR A 57 -11.95 -7.70 14.46
CA TYR A 57 -10.79 -7.83 15.32
C TYR A 57 -10.40 -9.30 15.54
N ALA A 58 -11.36 -10.19 15.70
CA ALA A 58 -11.11 -11.63 15.81
C ALA A 58 -10.47 -12.20 14.53
N GLU A 59 -10.93 -11.78 13.34
CA GLU A 59 -10.33 -12.14 12.05
C GLU A 59 -8.90 -11.61 11.92
N TYR A 60 -8.69 -10.36 12.28
CA TYR A 60 -7.37 -9.76 12.31
C TYR A 60 -6.40 -10.53 13.19
N ARG A 61 -6.82 -10.92 14.42
CA ARG A 61 -6.00 -11.68 15.36
C ARG A 61 -5.76 -13.12 14.88
N LEU A 62 -6.72 -13.75 14.18
CA LEU A 62 -6.50 -15.04 13.51
C LEU A 62 -5.46 -14.91 12.39
N ALA A 63 -5.55 -13.91 11.55
CA ALA A 63 -4.58 -13.67 10.49
C ALA A 63 -3.16 -13.36 11.03
N LEU A 64 -3.08 -12.65 12.15
CA LEU A 64 -1.82 -12.20 12.76
C LEU A 64 -1.13 -13.26 13.62
N ASP A 65 -1.88 -14.00 14.46
CA ASP A 65 -1.31 -14.78 15.56
C ASP A 65 -1.55 -16.29 15.46
N ALA A 66 -2.56 -16.73 14.70
CA ALA A 66 -2.91 -18.15 14.61
C ALA A 66 -1.95 -18.92 13.67
N PRO A 67 -1.88 -20.24 13.72
CA PRO A 67 -1.19 -21.05 12.72
C PRO A 67 -1.69 -20.79 11.29
N ALA A 68 -0.82 -21.03 10.29
CA ALA A 68 -1.05 -20.66 8.89
C ALA A 68 -2.38 -21.20 8.31
N ASP A 69 -2.79 -22.43 8.69
CA ASP A 69 -4.06 -23.03 8.26
C ASP A 69 -5.29 -22.24 8.75
N ARG A 70 -5.23 -21.71 9.97
CA ARG A 70 -6.28 -20.88 10.56
C ARG A 70 -6.23 -19.46 10.00
N ALA A 71 -5.03 -18.91 9.83
CA ALA A 71 -4.85 -17.62 9.18
C ALA A 71 -5.38 -17.64 7.75
N ALA A 72 -5.08 -18.67 6.95
CA ALA A 72 -5.59 -18.85 5.60
C ALA A 72 -7.14 -18.96 5.54
N ALA A 73 -7.74 -19.58 6.54
CA ALA A 73 -9.19 -19.79 6.59
C ALA A 73 -10.01 -18.50 6.77
N VAL A 74 -9.39 -17.41 7.28
CA VAL A 74 -10.07 -16.11 7.45
C VAL A 74 -9.82 -15.15 6.29
N LEU A 75 -8.98 -15.52 5.32
CA LEU A 75 -8.72 -14.75 4.12
C LEU A 75 -9.90 -14.91 3.14
N GLY A 76 -10.98 -14.20 3.39
CA GLY A 76 -12.10 -14.15 2.46
C GLY A 76 -11.95 -13.02 1.46
N ASP A 77 -12.87 -12.94 0.48
CA ASP A 77 -12.96 -11.85 -0.51
C ASP A 77 -13.32 -10.48 0.14
N GLY A 78 -13.59 -10.48 1.44
CA GLY A 78 -14.00 -9.28 2.18
C GLY A 78 -12.81 -8.42 2.58
N LYS A 79 -12.79 -7.18 2.10
CA LYS A 79 -12.02 -6.11 2.73
C LYS A 79 -12.65 -5.90 4.11
N GLY A 80 -11.92 -6.22 5.18
CA GLY A 80 -12.31 -5.80 6.52
C GLY A 80 -12.53 -4.29 6.48
N ARG A 81 -13.71 -3.83 6.84
CA ARG A 81 -14.12 -2.43 6.67
C ARG A 81 -13.38 -1.49 7.62
N TYR A 82 -12.79 -2.05 8.67
CA TYR A 82 -12.14 -1.33 9.76
C TYR A 82 -10.81 -1.96 10.22
N GLY A 83 -10.29 -2.91 9.46
CA GLY A 83 -8.97 -3.46 9.71
C GLY A 83 -7.87 -2.45 9.33
N PRO A 84 -6.71 -2.46 10.01
CA PRO A 84 -5.59 -1.59 9.70
C PRO A 84 -4.98 -1.86 8.32
N GLY A 85 -5.34 -2.97 7.69
CA GLY A 85 -4.91 -3.38 6.35
C GLY A 85 -5.64 -4.65 5.89
N PRO A 86 -5.43 -5.09 4.65
CA PRO A 86 -6.08 -6.29 4.15
C PRO A 86 -5.56 -7.53 4.88
N LEU A 87 -6.45 -8.45 5.24
CA LEU A 87 -6.09 -9.63 6.05
C LEU A 87 -5.01 -10.50 5.41
N TRP A 88 -4.95 -10.55 4.07
CA TRP A 88 -3.90 -11.28 3.37
C TRP A 88 -2.50 -10.67 3.62
N GLU A 89 -2.37 -9.33 3.71
CA GLU A 89 -1.11 -8.65 4.03
C GLU A 89 -0.73 -8.88 5.50
N VAL A 90 -1.73 -8.87 6.39
CA VAL A 90 -1.54 -9.22 7.81
C VAL A 90 -0.99 -10.63 7.94
N ALA A 91 -1.62 -11.62 7.31
CA ALA A 91 -1.15 -13.00 7.31
C ALA A 91 0.23 -13.14 6.67
N ALA A 92 0.47 -12.51 5.52
CA ALA A 92 1.76 -12.50 4.85
C ALA A 92 2.86 -11.81 5.69
N SER A 93 2.53 -10.93 6.63
CA SER A 93 3.51 -10.34 7.54
C SER A 93 4.06 -11.32 8.59
N ARG A 94 3.37 -12.44 8.82
CA ARG A 94 3.66 -13.42 9.90
C ARG A 94 4.03 -14.81 9.40
N HIS A 95 3.46 -15.22 8.27
CA HIS A 95 3.63 -16.56 7.70
C HIS A 95 4.49 -16.47 6.44
N SER A 96 5.40 -17.43 6.27
CA SER A 96 6.23 -17.56 5.07
C SER A 96 5.40 -18.03 3.86
N TRP A 97 5.95 -17.84 2.65
CA TRP A 97 5.33 -18.36 1.44
C TRP A 97 5.14 -19.88 1.52
N CYS A 98 6.16 -20.60 1.95
CA CYS A 98 6.11 -22.06 2.09
C CYS A 98 4.99 -22.56 3.02
N GLU A 99 4.61 -21.79 4.04
CA GLU A 99 3.49 -22.13 4.93
C GLU A 99 2.12 -21.84 4.30
N MET A 100 2.05 -20.81 3.42
CA MET A 100 0.77 -20.29 2.91
C MET A 100 0.40 -20.83 1.54
N GLU A 101 1.36 -21.18 0.69
CA GLU A 101 1.15 -21.44 -0.75
C GLU A 101 0.12 -22.55 -1.02
N SER A 102 0.12 -23.63 -0.24
CA SER A 102 -0.81 -24.75 -0.41
C SER A 102 -2.17 -24.53 0.26
N LEU A 103 -2.28 -23.55 1.14
CA LEU A 103 -3.47 -23.27 1.93
C LEU A 103 -4.39 -22.24 1.26
N VAL A 104 -3.83 -21.39 0.40
CA VAL A 104 -4.59 -20.31 -0.27
C VAL A 104 -4.98 -20.75 -1.68
N SER A 105 -6.26 -21.05 -1.86
CA SER A 105 -6.81 -21.52 -3.15
C SER A 105 -7.36 -20.42 -4.07
N ILE A 106 -7.63 -19.22 -3.53
CA ILE A 106 -8.14 -18.08 -4.30
C ILE A 106 -6.97 -17.45 -5.07
N PRO A 107 -6.99 -17.44 -6.42
CA PRO A 107 -5.83 -17.00 -7.22
C PRO A 107 -5.38 -15.58 -6.88
N THR A 108 -6.30 -14.64 -6.71
CA THR A 108 -5.99 -13.24 -6.36
C THR A 108 -5.26 -13.14 -5.01
N LEU A 109 -5.77 -13.83 -3.97
CA LEU A 109 -5.14 -13.82 -2.65
C LEU A 109 -3.77 -14.50 -2.69
N ARG A 110 -3.66 -15.61 -3.43
CA ARG A 110 -2.40 -16.33 -3.63
C ARG A 110 -1.35 -15.45 -4.28
N ALA A 111 -1.71 -14.72 -5.35
CA ALA A 111 -0.82 -13.78 -6.03
C ALA A 111 -0.39 -12.65 -5.08
N MET A 112 -1.33 -12.01 -4.38
CA MET A 112 -1.04 -10.92 -3.45
C MET A 112 -0.10 -11.36 -2.31
N ILE A 113 -0.34 -12.52 -1.70
CA ILE A 113 0.52 -13.07 -0.64
C ILE A 113 1.90 -13.42 -1.20
N GLY A 114 1.99 -14.03 -2.38
CA GLY A 114 3.27 -14.39 -2.99
C GLY A 114 4.12 -13.17 -3.27
N HIS A 115 3.55 -12.13 -3.89
CA HIS A 115 4.25 -10.86 -4.12
C HIS A 115 4.69 -10.19 -2.80
N GLU A 116 3.81 -10.14 -1.79
CA GLU A 116 4.15 -9.58 -0.48
C GLU A 116 5.29 -10.36 0.17
N ARG A 117 5.27 -11.70 0.09
CA ARG A 117 6.33 -12.54 0.65
C ARG A 117 7.65 -12.41 -0.10
N ALA A 118 7.62 -12.26 -1.42
CA ALA A 118 8.82 -11.95 -2.21
C ALA A 118 9.43 -10.60 -1.81
N ILE A 119 8.61 -9.57 -1.63
CA ILE A 119 9.04 -8.26 -1.12
C ILE A 119 9.68 -8.39 0.28
N ARG A 120 9.17 -9.29 1.13
CA ARG A 120 9.70 -9.58 2.46
C ARG A 120 10.91 -10.54 2.47
N GLY A 121 11.38 -10.97 1.30
CA GLY A 121 12.61 -11.76 1.11
C GLY A 121 12.43 -13.28 1.02
N ASP A 122 11.20 -13.78 0.88
CA ASP A 122 11.00 -15.19 0.59
C ASP A 122 11.31 -15.51 -0.87
N THR A 123 11.74 -16.73 -1.12
CA THR A 123 11.82 -17.27 -2.49
C THR A 123 10.44 -17.74 -2.91
N VAL A 124 9.92 -17.15 -3.96
CA VAL A 124 8.62 -17.48 -4.56
C VAL A 124 8.87 -17.98 -5.98
N ASP A 125 8.30 -19.14 -6.32
CA ASP A 125 8.34 -19.64 -7.68
C ASP A 125 7.35 -18.82 -8.55
N PRO A 126 7.82 -18.10 -9.59
CA PRO A 126 6.95 -17.33 -10.45
C PRO A 126 5.81 -18.16 -11.09
N ASP A 127 6.09 -19.41 -11.43
CA ASP A 127 5.10 -20.30 -12.05
C ASP A 127 4.00 -20.75 -11.07
N SER A 128 4.18 -20.50 -9.78
CA SER A 128 3.19 -20.83 -8.74
C SER A 128 2.12 -19.75 -8.57
N ILE A 129 2.26 -18.60 -9.24
CA ILE A 129 1.39 -17.42 -9.13
C ILE A 129 0.84 -17.05 -10.51
N ASP A 130 -0.41 -16.64 -10.57
CA ASP A 130 -1.01 -16.09 -11.79
C ASP A 130 -0.45 -14.67 -12.04
N SER A 131 0.39 -14.53 -13.05
CA SER A 131 1.07 -13.29 -13.42
C SER A 131 0.13 -12.18 -13.92
N HIS A 132 -1.09 -12.54 -14.37
CA HIS A 132 -2.07 -11.55 -14.85
C HIS A 132 -2.76 -10.77 -13.74
N ILE A 133 -2.56 -11.15 -12.47
CA ILE A 133 -3.25 -10.49 -11.34
C ILE A 133 -2.54 -9.20 -10.90
N VAL A 134 -1.20 -9.22 -10.89
CA VAL A 134 -0.39 -8.05 -10.47
C VAL A 134 0.39 -7.44 -11.62
N GLU A 135 0.46 -8.16 -12.76
CA GLU A 135 1.04 -7.73 -14.04
C GLU A 135 2.55 -7.39 -13.98
N ILE A 136 3.23 -7.78 -12.91
CA ILE A 136 4.68 -7.67 -12.74
C ILE A 136 5.23 -8.97 -12.15
N PRO A 137 6.53 -9.27 -12.31
CA PRO A 137 7.12 -10.47 -11.71
C PRO A 137 7.05 -10.45 -10.19
N PRO A 138 6.77 -11.59 -9.51
CA PRO A 138 6.84 -11.65 -8.05
C PRO A 138 8.27 -11.46 -7.53
N VAL A 139 9.27 -11.90 -8.29
CA VAL A 139 10.68 -11.78 -7.92
C VAL A 139 11.15 -10.32 -8.10
N LEU A 140 11.80 -9.78 -7.06
CA LEU A 140 12.39 -8.44 -7.12
C LEU A 140 13.52 -8.41 -8.15
N GLN A 141 13.58 -7.36 -8.94
CA GLN A 141 14.66 -7.13 -9.90
C GLN A 141 15.88 -6.52 -9.19
N PRO A 142 17.09 -6.71 -9.72
CA PRO A 142 18.32 -6.18 -9.10
C PRO A 142 18.34 -4.65 -8.93
N TRP A 143 17.59 -3.93 -9.75
CA TRP A 143 17.49 -2.46 -9.71
C TRP A 143 16.39 -1.95 -8.75
N GLU A 144 15.56 -2.83 -8.23
CA GLU A 144 14.52 -2.45 -7.26
C GLU A 144 15.10 -2.23 -5.86
N PRO A 145 14.51 -1.33 -5.07
CA PRO A 145 14.93 -1.08 -3.69
C PRO A 145 14.43 -2.16 -2.73
N ILE A 146 14.88 -2.05 -1.49
CA ILE A 146 14.17 -2.65 -0.35
C ILE A 146 12.91 -1.79 -0.10
N TYR A 147 11.74 -2.34 -0.40
CA TYR A 147 10.49 -1.65 -0.18
C TYR A 147 10.10 -1.57 1.30
N PRO A 148 9.58 -0.43 1.76
CA PRO A 148 8.99 -0.33 3.09
C PRO A 148 7.71 -1.15 3.16
N VAL A 149 7.58 -2.01 4.17
CA VAL A 149 6.45 -2.91 4.35
C VAL A 149 5.72 -2.62 5.66
N ALA A 150 4.40 -2.83 5.68
CA ALA A 150 3.60 -2.67 6.89
C ALA A 150 4.04 -3.63 8.01
N VAL A 151 4.06 -3.16 9.24
CA VAL A 151 4.37 -3.92 10.45
C VAL A 151 3.12 -4.02 11.31
N TYR A 152 2.48 -5.18 11.29
CA TYR A 152 1.24 -5.45 12.02
C TYR A 152 1.52 -5.97 13.43
N ARG A 153 0.78 -5.44 14.41
CA ARG A 153 0.84 -5.82 15.82
C ARG A 153 -0.57 -5.90 16.40
N ALA A 154 -0.70 -6.56 17.56
CA ALA A 154 -1.99 -6.71 18.25
C ALA A 154 -2.67 -5.36 18.59
N ASP A 155 -1.89 -4.35 18.87
CA ASP A 155 -2.31 -3.03 19.33
C ASP A 155 -2.23 -1.93 18.25
N GLY A 156 -1.84 -2.27 17.04
CA GLY A 156 -1.74 -1.30 15.95
C GLY A 156 -0.94 -1.76 14.76
N VAL A 157 -0.69 -0.83 13.87
CA VAL A 157 0.12 -1.02 12.66
C VAL A 157 1.06 0.16 12.48
N ASP A 158 2.29 -0.11 12.07
CA ASP A 158 3.21 0.90 11.56
C ASP A 158 3.29 0.77 10.03
N PHE A 159 3.23 1.91 9.38
CA PHE A 159 3.53 2.05 7.96
C PHE A 159 4.84 2.84 7.84
N PRO A 160 6.01 2.17 7.94
CA PRO A 160 7.28 2.89 7.88
C PRO A 160 7.43 3.54 6.50
N GLU A 161 7.74 4.83 6.53
CA GLU A 161 8.20 5.54 5.33
C GLU A 161 9.64 5.11 5.05
N GLY A 162 10.10 5.27 3.79
CA GLY A 162 11.52 5.15 3.47
C GLY A 162 12.37 6.17 4.24
N ASP A 163 13.68 6.01 4.17
CA ASP A 163 14.61 6.91 4.83
C ASP A 163 14.37 8.36 4.36
N ARG A 164 14.27 9.28 5.33
CA ARG A 164 14.08 10.69 5.03
C ARG A 164 15.39 11.27 4.54
N VAL A 165 15.38 11.74 3.29
CA VAL A 165 16.49 12.48 2.70
C VAL A 165 16.42 13.96 3.09
N PRO A 166 17.57 14.63 3.34
CA PRO A 166 17.60 16.06 3.62
C PRO A 166 17.13 16.86 2.40
N LEU A 167 16.20 17.78 2.61
CA LEU A 167 15.69 18.67 1.58
C LEU A 167 16.21 20.09 1.77
N GLU A 168 16.66 20.74 0.71
CA GLU A 168 17.20 22.10 0.72
C GLU A 168 16.25 23.07 0.01
N TRP A 169 16.12 24.30 0.54
CA TRP A 169 15.32 25.33 -0.06
C TRP A 169 15.94 25.86 -1.35
N VAL A 170 15.12 25.85 -2.43
CA VAL A 170 15.48 26.39 -3.73
C VAL A 170 14.38 27.32 -4.24
N ASP A 171 14.78 28.47 -4.79
CA ASP A 171 13.88 29.31 -5.55
C ASP A 171 13.69 28.70 -6.94
N LEU A 172 12.44 28.47 -7.33
CA LEU A 172 12.11 27.78 -8.55
C LEU A 172 12.16 28.72 -9.77
N PRO A 173 12.53 28.24 -10.98
CA PRO A 173 12.56 29.04 -12.20
C PRO A 173 11.16 29.48 -12.64
N GLU A 174 11.02 29.97 -13.87
CA GLU A 174 9.71 30.11 -14.50
C GLU A 174 9.10 28.72 -14.78
N ALA A 175 7.76 28.67 -14.80
CA ALA A 175 7.04 27.45 -15.13
C ALA A 175 7.36 27.00 -16.56
N GLY A 176 7.46 25.68 -16.75
CA GLY A 176 7.65 25.09 -18.07
C GLY A 176 6.42 25.29 -18.99
N ARG A 177 6.62 25.10 -20.28
CA ARG A 177 5.51 25.06 -21.23
C ARG A 177 4.76 23.74 -21.06
N GLN A 178 3.50 23.80 -20.62
CA GLN A 178 2.68 22.62 -20.41
C GLN A 178 2.49 21.85 -21.73
N VAL A 179 2.58 20.52 -21.65
CA VAL A 179 2.39 19.60 -22.76
C VAL A 179 1.20 18.71 -22.43
N ASP A 180 0.32 18.54 -23.41
CA ASP A 180 -0.81 17.60 -23.30
C ASP A 180 -0.30 16.20 -23.66
N ASP A 181 0.15 15.45 -22.68
CA ASP A 181 0.40 14.03 -22.76
C ASP A 181 -0.22 13.37 -21.53
N GLU A 182 -1.16 12.47 -21.74
CA GLU A 182 -1.97 11.93 -20.66
C GLU A 182 -1.28 10.75 -19.93
N GLY A 183 -0.35 10.04 -20.57
CA GLY A 183 0.19 8.78 -20.08
C GLY A 183 0.91 8.87 -18.72
N PRO A 184 2.10 9.49 -18.60
CA PRO A 184 2.87 9.50 -17.35
C PRO A 184 2.20 10.30 -16.23
N ALA A 185 1.53 11.43 -16.55
CA ALA A 185 0.79 12.19 -15.55
C ALA A 185 -0.37 11.38 -14.96
N ASP A 186 -1.11 10.65 -15.78
CA ASP A 186 -2.18 9.77 -15.35
C ASP A 186 -1.65 8.60 -14.50
N ALA A 187 -0.49 8.04 -14.86
CA ALA A 187 0.15 6.99 -14.07
C ALA A 187 0.58 7.49 -12.67
N LEU A 188 1.14 8.69 -12.59
CA LEU A 188 1.45 9.35 -11.31
C LEU A 188 0.19 9.57 -10.47
N LEU A 189 -0.91 10.03 -11.08
CA LEU A 189 -2.18 10.22 -10.39
C LEU A 189 -2.79 8.87 -9.93
N ALA A 190 -2.59 7.77 -10.66
CA ALA A 190 -3.07 6.45 -10.27
C ALA A 190 -2.48 5.93 -8.94
N LEU A 191 -1.24 6.36 -8.59
CA LEU A 191 -0.63 6.06 -7.28
C LEU A 191 -1.53 6.49 -6.12
N VAL A 192 -2.12 7.67 -6.24
CA VAL A 192 -2.83 8.36 -5.16
C VAL A 192 -4.35 8.44 -5.39
N ARG A 193 -4.88 7.78 -6.41
CA ARG A 193 -6.31 7.81 -6.75
C ARG A 193 -7.24 7.60 -5.56
N PRO A 194 -7.03 6.63 -4.64
CA PRO A 194 -7.91 6.44 -3.48
C PRO A 194 -7.95 7.64 -2.52
N TRP A 195 -6.94 8.50 -2.54
CA TRP A 195 -6.89 9.65 -1.64
C TRP A 195 -8.00 10.67 -1.91
N TRP A 196 -8.50 10.77 -3.17
CA TRP A 196 -9.67 11.62 -3.48
C TRP A 196 -10.93 10.82 -3.77
N ASP A 197 -10.85 9.55 -4.20
CA ASP A 197 -12.03 8.73 -4.46
C ASP A 197 -12.66 8.22 -3.16
N GLU A 198 -11.84 7.88 -2.16
CA GLU A 198 -12.24 7.27 -0.89
C GLU A 198 -11.98 8.17 0.33
N SER A 199 -11.31 9.31 0.16
CA SER A 199 -10.92 10.24 1.21
C SER A 199 -11.13 11.70 0.76
N SER A 200 -10.52 12.66 1.47
CA SER A 200 -10.62 14.11 1.19
C SER A 200 -9.37 14.70 0.59
N GLY A 201 -8.50 13.88 0.05
CA GLY A 201 -7.23 14.29 -0.53
C GLY A 201 -7.37 15.07 -1.83
N HIS A 202 -6.25 15.64 -2.24
CA HIS A 202 -6.11 16.39 -3.48
C HIS A 202 -4.80 16.00 -4.16
N ALA A 203 -4.82 15.94 -5.50
CA ALA A 203 -3.63 15.67 -6.29
C ALA A 203 -3.66 16.42 -7.61
N ASP A 204 -2.51 16.98 -7.96
CA ASP A 204 -2.23 17.59 -9.26
C ASP A 204 -0.99 16.94 -9.86
N ALA A 205 -1.02 16.63 -11.15
CA ALA A 205 0.13 16.20 -11.92
C ALA A 205 0.23 17.02 -13.20
N VAL A 206 1.46 17.31 -13.62
CA VAL A 206 1.74 18.10 -14.82
C VAL A 206 2.87 17.47 -15.62
N GLN A 207 2.84 17.72 -16.93
CA GLN A 207 3.96 17.50 -17.85
C GLN A 207 4.33 18.82 -18.52
N VAL A 208 5.61 19.08 -18.62
CA VAL A 208 6.12 20.32 -19.22
C VAL A 208 7.34 20.06 -20.11
N GLU A 209 7.55 20.92 -21.10
CA GLU A 209 8.89 21.13 -21.67
C GLU A 209 9.72 21.93 -20.66
N GLY A 210 10.85 21.38 -20.24
CA GLY A 210 11.71 21.95 -19.22
C GLY A 210 12.32 20.90 -18.32
N ASP A 211 12.89 21.36 -17.22
CA ASP A 211 13.49 20.51 -16.18
C ASP A 211 12.51 20.19 -15.03
N ALA A 212 12.93 19.34 -14.09
CA ALA A 212 12.13 18.98 -12.92
C ALA A 212 11.70 20.20 -12.09
N LEU A 213 12.53 21.25 -12.01
CA LEU A 213 12.21 22.45 -11.23
C LEU A 213 11.13 23.27 -11.90
N ALA A 214 11.14 23.35 -13.25
CA ALA A 214 10.10 24.00 -14.04
C ALA A 214 8.76 23.24 -13.93
N ALA A 215 8.79 21.89 -13.86
CA ALA A 215 7.61 21.07 -13.61
C ALA A 215 7.03 21.33 -12.21
N ILE A 216 7.85 21.35 -11.15
CA ILE A 216 7.43 21.69 -9.80
C ILE A 216 6.81 23.10 -9.75
N ARG A 217 7.46 24.05 -10.44
CA ARG A 217 6.96 25.44 -10.53
C ARG A 217 5.60 25.52 -11.20
N SER A 218 5.34 24.65 -12.18
CA SER A 218 4.06 24.61 -12.91
C SER A 218 2.90 24.11 -12.05
N ILE A 219 3.16 23.35 -10.97
CA ILE A 219 2.14 22.99 -9.96
C ILE A 219 1.74 24.19 -9.09
N GLY A 220 2.65 25.16 -8.87
CA GLY A 220 2.28 26.39 -8.18
C GLY A 220 3.31 27.04 -7.27
N PRO A 221 4.15 26.35 -6.51
CA PRO A 221 5.03 27.00 -5.56
C PRO A 221 6.10 27.83 -6.26
N HIS A 222 6.49 28.99 -5.68
CA HIS A 222 7.62 29.79 -6.14
C HIS A 222 8.95 29.35 -5.56
N ARG A 223 8.88 28.56 -4.49
CA ARG A 223 10.00 28.04 -3.74
C ARG A 223 9.60 26.69 -3.14
N ALA A 224 10.52 25.74 -3.14
CA ALA A 224 10.31 24.43 -2.51
C ALA A 224 11.58 23.93 -1.85
N ARG A 225 11.45 23.01 -0.92
CA ARG A 225 12.58 22.20 -0.47
C ARG A 225 12.71 21.02 -1.42
N ILE A 226 13.91 20.75 -1.92
CA ILE A 226 14.14 19.69 -2.92
C ILE A 226 15.36 18.85 -2.55
N THR A 227 15.41 17.65 -3.10
CA THR A 227 16.61 16.83 -3.17
C THR A 227 16.55 15.89 -4.37
N ASP A 228 17.69 15.68 -5.03
CA ASP A 228 17.80 14.60 -6.01
C ASP A 228 17.85 13.26 -5.28
N VAL A 229 17.19 12.27 -5.83
CA VAL A 229 17.10 10.91 -5.29
C VAL A 229 17.43 9.88 -6.37
N THR A 230 17.77 8.67 -5.95
CA THR A 230 17.98 7.54 -6.84
C THR A 230 16.62 6.97 -7.33
N LEU A 231 16.62 6.23 -8.43
CA LEU A 231 15.46 5.46 -8.87
C LEU A 231 14.90 4.58 -7.74
N GLY A 232 15.77 3.93 -6.95
CA GLY A 232 15.34 3.07 -5.84
C GLY A 232 14.59 3.85 -4.76
N GLU A 233 15.04 5.05 -4.37
CA GLU A 233 14.36 5.90 -3.41
C GLU A 233 13.00 6.40 -3.95
N ALA A 234 12.95 6.77 -5.23
CA ALA A 234 11.70 7.17 -5.90
C ALA A 234 10.69 6.01 -5.96
N LEU A 235 11.15 4.80 -6.32
CA LEU A 235 10.32 3.59 -6.32
C LEU A 235 9.78 3.25 -4.93
N ALA A 236 10.62 3.34 -3.89
CA ALA A 236 10.20 3.11 -2.51
C ALA A 236 9.09 4.09 -2.10
N ALA A 237 9.24 5.38 -2.44
CA ALA A 237 8.25 6.41 -2.16
C ALA A 237 6.94 6.18 -2.93
N MET A 238 7.03 5.87 -4.23
CA MET A 238 5.86 5.58 -5.06
C MET A 238 5.11 4.33 -4.58
N ALA A 239 5.83 3.24 -4.31
CA ALA A 239 5.22 1.99 -3.83
C ALA A 239 4.57 2.15 -2.45
N TRP A 240 5.21 2.89 -1.53
CA TRP A 240 4.65 3.20 -0.22
C TRP A 240 3.34 3.98 -0.37
N THR A 241 3.35 5.04 -1.18
CA THR A 241 2.17 5.85 -1.51
C THR A 241 1.08 5.03 -2.18
N GLY A 242 1.45 4.28 -3.23
CA GLY A 242 0.54 3.43 -3.98
C GLY A 242 -0.08 2.30 -3.18
N SER A 243 0.53 1.88 -2.07
CA SER A 243 -0.02 0.90 -1.13
C SER A 243 -1.07 1.48 -0.19
N SER A 244 -1.05 2.80 0.00
CA SER A 244 -1.91 3.53 0.93
C SER A 244 -3.31 3.74 0.35
N GLY A 245 -4.30 3.79 1.23
CA GLY A 245 -5.65 4.28 0.91
C GLY A 245 -5.83 5.76 1.25
N GLY A 246 -4.79 6.44 1.73
CA GLY A 246 -4.90 7.78 2.29
C GLY A 246 -5.42 7.77 3.74
N ALA A 247 -5.90 8.93 4.21
CA ALA A 247 -6.33 9.13 5.60
C ALA A 247 -7.57 8.30 5.97
N TYR A 248 -8.52 8.15 5.05
CA TYR A 248 -9.81 7.49 5.30
C TYR A 248 -10.09 6.29 4.38
N GLY A 249 -9.32 6.12 3.31
CA GLY A 249 -9.46 4.99 2.40
C GLY A 249 -8.80 3.71 2.91
N SER A 250 -9.09 2.61 2.25
CA SER A 250 -8.54 1.31 2.62
C SER A 250 -7.15 1.09 2.03
N ARG A 251 -6.20 0.60 2.86
CA ARG A 251 -4.89 0.19 2.38
C ARG A 251 -5.02 -0.90 1.30
N ARG A 252 -4.24 -0.74 0.21
CA ARG A 252 -4.24 -1.66 -0.95
C ARG A 252 -3.19 -2.77 -0.81
N GLY A 253 -2.13 -2.53 -0.03
CA GLY A 253 -1.00 -3.44 0.20
C GLY A 253 0.19 -3.17 -0.71
N THR A 254 1.38 -3.60 -0.25
CA THR A 254 2.65 -3.31 -0.92
C THR A 254 2.75 -3.84 -2.36
N PRO A 255 2.23 -5.03 -2.73
CA PRO A 255 2.25 -5.50 -4.11
C PRO A 255 1.54 -4.57 -5.10
N VAL A 256 0.41 -3.99 -4.71
CA VAL A 256 -0.32 -3.02 -5.55
C VAL A 256 0.49 -1.74 -5.71
N GLY A 257 1.08 -1.24 -4.62
CA GLY A 257 1.94 -0.06 -4.69
C GLY A 257 3.16 -0.26 -5.59
N ARG A 258 3.79 -1.44 -5.51
CA ARG A 258 4.91 -1.82 -6.38
C ARG A 258 4.49 -1.88 -7.85
N SER A 259 3.36 -2.53 -8.17
CA SER A 259 2.85 -2.61 -9.55
C SER A 259 2.55 -1.21 -10.12
N LEU A 260 1.93 -0.34 -9.35
CA LEU A 260 1.66 1.04 -9.78
C LEU A 260 2.95 1.86 -9.98
N ALA A 261 3.97 1.67 -9.14
CA ALA A 261 5.27 2.31 -9.32
C ALA A 261 5.95 1.83 -10.61
N TRP A 262 5.87 0.54 -10.92
CA TRP A 262 6.37 -0.01 -12.18
C TRP A 262 5.62 0.55 -13.39
N TRP A 263 4.29 0.73 -13.26
CA TRP A 263 3.49 1.35 -14.31
C TRP A 263 3.92 2.80 -14.59
N VAL A 264 4.28 3.55 -13.56
CA VAL A 264 4.87 4.90 -13.73
C VAL A 264 6.17 4.79 -14.53
N LEU A 265 7.08 3.84 -14.22
CA LEU A 265 8.30 3.69 -15.01
C LEU A 265 8.01 3.35 -16.46
N ALA A 266 7.10 2.39 -16.70
CA ALA A 266 6.74 1.98 -18.05
C ALA A 266 6.24 3.17 -18.89
N THR A 267 5.32 3.95 -18.35
CA THR A 267 4.77 5.13 -19.07
C THR A 267 5.80 6.24 -19.28
N LEU A 268 6.70 6.49 -18.31
CA LEU A 268 7.80 7.46 -18.46
C LEU A 268 8.78 7.06 -19.57
N LEU A 269 8.98 5.77 -19.79
CA LEU A 269 9.82 5.21 -20.86
C LEU A 269 9.05 5.00 -22.19
N GLY A 270 7.79 5.44 -22.26
CA GLY A 270 6.98 5.41 -23.47
C GLY A 270 6.34 4.05 -23.80
N TYR A 271 6.20 3.16 -22.81
CA TYR A 271 5.47 1.90 -22.97
C TYR A 271 3.96 2.10 -22.73
N ASP A 272 3.14 1.60 -23.64
CA ASP A 272 1.67 1.54 -23.51
C ASP A 272 1.20 0.33 -22.68
N GLU A 273 2.04 -0.69 -22.54
CA GLU A 273 1.83 -1.91 -21.75
C GLU A 273 3.12 -2.25 -21.00
N MET A 274 3.02 -3.09 -19.97
CA MET A 274 4.20 -3.56 -19.23
C MET A 274 5.16 -4.31 -20.17
N PRO A 275 6.46 -3.99 -20.22
CA PRO A 275 7.40 -4.67 -21.11
C PRO A 275 7.56 -6.16 -20.73
N ASP A 276 7.76 -7.02 -21.74
CA ASP A 276 7.98 -8.45 -21.53
C ASP A 276 9.28 -8.75 -20.76
N ASP A 277 10.31 -7.93 -20.96
CA ASP A 277 11.57 -8.01 -20.21
C ASP A 277 11.59 -6.93 -19.12
N PRO A 278 11.53 -7.34 -17.84
CA PRO A 278 11.58 -6.39 -16.72
C PRO A 278 12.84 -5.54 -16.67
N SER A 279 13.94 -5.96 -17.30
CA SER A 279 15.20 -5.21 -17.35
C SER A 279 15.11 -3.93 -18.18
N ASP A 280 14.15 -3.83 -19.11
CA ASP A 280 13.94 -2.62 -19.91
C ASP A 280 13.58 -1.42 -19.01
N LEU A 281 12.96 -1.65 -17.87
CA LEU A 281 12.61 -0.57 -16.92
C LEU A 281 13.83 -0.04 -16.13
N GLU A 282 14.99 -0.70 -16.17
CA GLU A 282 16.22 -0.19 -15.55
C GLU A 282 16.68 1.12 -16.21
N GLU A 283 16.31 1.38 -17.47
CA GLU A 283 16.61 2.63 -18.17
C GLU A 283 16.04 3.86 -17.44
N ALA A 284 15.00 3.71 -16.64
CA ALA A 284 14.47 4.79 -15.80
C ALA A 284 15.50 5.32 -14.77
N ALA A 285 16.60 4.61 -14.54
CA ALA A 285 17.72 5.12 -13.72
C ALA A 285 18.48 6.28 -14.38
N GLU A 286 18.34 6.47 -15.70
CA GLU A 286 18.91 7.61 -16.45
C GLU A 286 18.09 8.88 -16.31
N LEU A 287 16.82 8.75 -15.88
CA LEU A 287 15.97 9.90 -15.56
C LEU A 287 16.45 10.56 -14.26
N ARG A 288 16.25 11.86 -14.16
CA ARG A 288 16.52 12.59 -12.93
C ARG A 288 15.28 12.59 -12.04
N TRP A 289 15.42 12.05 -10.83
CA TRP A 289 14.35 11.93 -9.83
C TRP A 289 14.55 12.98 -8.73
N VAL A 290 13.48 13.69 -8.38
CA VAL A 290 13.51 14.78 -7.40
C VAL A 290 12.34 14.61 -6.41
N LEU A 291 12.66 14.44 -5.13
CA LEU A 291 11.67 14.62 -4.07
C LEU A 291 11.62 16.09 -3.68
N TRP A 292 10.42 16.60 -3.44
CA TRP A 292 10.23 17.99 -3.10
C TRP A 292 9.16 18.21 -2.03
N ASP A 293 9.13 19.40 -1.42
CA ASP A 293 8.19 19.75 -0.37
C ASP A 293 7.92 21.27 -0.47
N PRO A 294 6.65 21.71 -0.60
CA PRO A 294 6.30 23.13 -0.67
C PRO A 294 6.57 23.90 0.62
N GLY A 295 6.82 23.19 1.73
CA GLY A 295 7.11 23.79 3.04
C GLY A 295 5.88 24.00 3.90
N ASP A 296 4.71 23.63 3.43
CA ASP A 296 3.48 23.64 4.22
C ASP A 296 3.51 22.48 5.23
N ALA A 297 3.00 22.74 6.43
CA ALA A 297 2.87 21.66 7.43
C ALA A 297 1.74 20.72 7.00
N VAL A 298 2.10 19.58 6.42
CA VAL A 298 1.15 18.52 6.08
C VAL A 298 1.13 17.49 7.22
N GLY A 299 -0.01 17.41 7.92
CA GLY A 299 -0.29 16.31 8.83
C GLY A 299 -1.09 15.25 8.08
N GLY A 300 -0.45 14.16 7.67
CA GLY A 300 -1.12 13.09 6.92
C GLY A 300 -0.25 12.48 5.84
N TRP A 301 -0.87 12.01 4.76
CA TRP A 301 -0.21 11.40 3.63
C TRP A 301 0.18 12.47 2.61
N ALA A 302 1.41 12.40 2.09
CA ALA A 302 1.89 13.29 1.05
C ALA A 302 2.79 12.57 0.06
N LEU A 303 2.68 12.92 -1.22
CA LEU A 303 3.64 12.58 -2.27
C LEU A 303 3.93 13.82 -3.09
N HIS A 304 5.18 14.24 -3.08
CA HIS A 304 5.69 15.28 -3.94
C HIS A 304 6.93 14.76 -4.66
N LEU A 305 6.76 14.44 -5.94
CA LEU A 305 7.79 13.83 -6.78
C LEU A 305 7.85 14.59 -8.11
N ALA A 306 9.04 14.79 -8.64
CA ALA A 306 9.24 15.22 -10.00
C ALA A 306 10.25 14.33 -10.71
N VAL A 307 10.09 14.20 -12.02
CA VAL A 307 10.94 13.39 -12.88
C VAL A 307 11.32 14.23 -14.09
N GLU A 308 12.57 14.17 -14.52
CA GLU A 308 13.05 14.86 -15.71
C GLU A 308 13.70 13.84 -16.63
N ASP A 309 13.32 13.89 -17.91
CA ASP A 309 14.11 13.29 -18.98
C ASP A 309 15.02 14.36 -19.58
N PRO A 310 16.32 14.35 -19.24
CA PRO A 310 17.25 15.34 -19.75
C PRO A 310 17.57 15.16 -21.24
N GLN A 311 17.27 14.02 -21.85
CA GLN A 311 17.52 13.76 -23.28
C GLN A 311 16.43 14.41 -24.14
N ASP A 312 15.18 14.25 -23.72
CA ASP A 312 14.02 14.77 -24.46
C ASP A 312 13.63 16.20 -23.98
N GLY A 313 14.18 16.67 -22.87
CA GLY A 313 13.92 18.00 -22.32
C GLY A 313 12.48 18.14 -21.82
N VAL A 314 11.91 17.07 -21.31
CA VAL A 314 10.58 17.03 -20.71
C VAL A 314 10.66 16.65 -19.24
N ALA A 315 9.70 17.11 -18.46
CA ALA A 315 9.62 16.78 -17.05
C ALA A 315 8.17 16.66 -16.58
N TRP A 316 7.99 15.84 -15.56
CA TRP A 316 6.71 15.59 -14.89
C TRP A 316 6.84 15.93 -13.41
N ALA A 317 5.75 16.38 -12.82
CA ALA A 317 5.68 16.55 -11.38
C ALA A 317 4.29 16.17 -10.87
N ILE A 318 4.26 15.61 -9.66
CA ILE A 318 3.03 15.36 -8.88
C ILE A 318 3.13 16.05 -7.53
N SER A 319 2.02 16.62 -7.10
CA SER A 319 1.75 17.06 -5.72
C SER A 319 0.47 16.40 -5.25
N ALA A 320 0.56 15.60 -4.25
CA ALA A 320 -0.61 14.94 -3.66
C ALA A 320 -0.54 15.00 -2.14
N VAL A 321 -1.68 15.31 -1.52
CA VAL A 321 -1.85 15.37 -0.06
C VAL A 321 -3.20 14.81 0.35
N ASP A 322 -3.24 14.10 1.47
CA ASP A 322 -4.46 13.64 2.10
C ASP A 322 -4.34 13.79 3.62
N MET A 323 -5.14 14.70 4.17
CA MET A 323 -5.07 15.08 5.58
C MET A 323 -6.25 14.51 6.35
N ALA A 324 -5.98 13.97 7.53
CA ALA A 324 -7.00 13.47 8.47
C ALA A 324 -7.68 14.62 9.22
#